data_28c386e355838ee67839585d772e6c65
#
_entry.id   28c386e355838ee67839585d772e6c65
#
_cell.length_a   1.000
_cell.length_b   1.000
_cell.length_c   1.000
_cell.angle_alpha   90.00
_cell.angle_beta   90.00
_cell.angle_gamma   90.00
#
_symmetry.space_group_name_H-M   'P 1'
#
loop_
_entity.id
_entity.type
_entity.pdbx_description
1 polymer ?
#
loop_
_entity_poly.entity_id
_entity_poly.type
_entity_poly.pdbx_seq_one_letter_code
_entity_poly.pdbx_strand_id
1 'polypeptide(L)'
;MFSYRHAFHAGNHADVLKHTVLIATLQYLLEKDTALTVLDTHAGVGLYRLDGDYARTSGEAGDGILRMTMRAPGTAGAKVADAFAPALQRYVDMVRSFNTGSSIKVYPGSPFIIQRLLRPQDKLKLFELHPVDLNALAGNVAQLKAGRQVAVLADDGFE
;
A
#
# COMPACT_ATOMS: atom_id res chain seq x y z
N MET A 1 -7.96 -17.39 19.95
CA MET A 1 -8.47 -16.70 18.74
C MET A 1 -7.26 -16.18 17.99
N PHE A 2 -6.99 -16.70 16.79
CA PHE A 2 -5.86 -16.20 16.00
C PHE A 2 -6.22 -14.80 15.53
N SER A 3 -5.48 -13.79 15.99
CA SER A 3 -5.61 -12.42 15.53
C SER A 3 -5.28 -12.38 14.03
N TYR A 4 -6.17 -11.81 13.22
CA TYR A 4 -5.91 -11.54 11.80
C TYR A 4 -4.63 -10.72 11.67
N ARG A 5 -3.70 -11.17 10.84
CA ARG A 5 -2.49 -10.40 10.51
C ARG A 5 -2.41 -10.23 9.01
N HIS A 6 -2.54 -9.00 8.55
CA HIS A 6 -2.50 -8.68 7.13
C HIS A 6 -1.15 -9.06 6.47
N ALA A 7 -0.09 -9.19 7.23
CA ALA A 7 1.22 -9.62 6.74
C ALA A 7 1.21 -10.97 6.00
N PHE A 8 0.25 -11.86 6.28
CA PHE A 8 0.06 -13.10 5.53
C PHE A 8 -0.57 -12.88 4.15
N HIS A 9 -1.34 -11.82 4.00
CA HIS A 9 -2.19 -11.54 2.83
C HIS A 9 -1.67 -10.39 1.97
N ALA A 10 -0.62 -9.71 2.43
CA ALA A 10 -0.08 -8.53 1.78
C ALA A 10 0.29 -8.80 0.31
N GLY A 11 -0.26 -8.00 -0.58
CA GLY A 11 -0.03 -8.12 -2.02
C GLY A 11 -0.83 -9.21 -2.73
N ASN A 12 -1.82 -9.85 -2.08
CA ASN A 12 -2.71 -10.81 -2.72
C ASN A 12 -3.67 -10.14 -3.72
N HIS A 13 -4.51 -10.94 -4.39
CA HIS A 13 -5.47 -10.43 -5.38
C HIS A 13 -6.48 -9.42 -4.81
N ALA A 14 -6.85 -9.53 -3.53
CA ALA A 14 -7.75 -8.58 -2.89
C ALA A 14 -7.06 -7.22 -2.69
N ASP A 15 -5.78 -7.22 -2.31
CA ASP A 15 -4.98 -6.01 -2.22
C ASP A 15 -4.75 -5.36 -3.58
N VAL A 16 -4.54 -6.16 -4.63
CA VAL A 16 -4.45 -5.64 -6.01
C VAL A 16 -5.71 -4.85 -6.36
N LEU A 17 -6.89 -5.41 -6.10
CA LEU A 17 -8.17 -4.72 -6.37
C LEU A 17 -8.34 -3.49 -5.49
N LYS A 18 -8.22 -3.63 -4.17
CA LYS A 18 -8.40 -2.54 -3.19
C LYS A 18 -7.49 -1.35 -3.50
N HIS A 19 -6.21 -1.59 -3.69
CA HIS A 19 -5.24 -0.52 -3.87
C HIS A 19 -5.31 0.10 -5.27
N THR A 20 -5.71 -0.65 -6.30
CA THR A 20 -6.03 -0.07 -7.61
C THR A 20 -7.18 0.93 -7.51
N VAL A 21 -8.27 0.54 -6.81
CA VAL A 21 -9.43 1.43 -6.59
C VAL A 21 -9.04 2.63 -5.71
N LEU A 22 -8.29 2.41 -4.63
CA LEU A 22 -7.80 3.46 -3.74
C LEU A 22 -7.02 4.54 -4.51
N ILE A 23 -6.05 4.12 -5.33
CA ILE A 23 -5.23 5.04 -6.15
C ILE A 23 -6.11 5.82 -7.12
N ALA A 24 -7.00 5.14 -7.85
CA ALA A 24 -7.89 5.80 -8.81
C ALA A 24 -8.82 6.82 -8.13
N THR A 25 -9.39 6.46 -6.97
CA THR A 25 -10.28 7.34 -6.19
C THR A 25 -9.52 8.57 -5.69
N LEU A 26 -8.34 8.37 -5.09
CA LEU A 26 -7.55 9.49 -4.58
C LEU A 26 -7.10 10.42 -5.71
N GLN A 27 -6.63 9.88 -6.83
CA GLN A 27 -6.24 10.70 -7.98
C GLN A 27 -7.39 11.56 -8.47
N TYR A 28 -8.61 11.01 -8.56
CA TYR A 28 -9.80 11.77 -8.93
C TYR A 28 -10.13 12.88 -7.91
N LEU A 29 -10.08 12.58 -6.61
CA LEU A 29 -10.36 13.58 -5.56
C LEU A 29 -9.31 14.69 -5.53
N LEU A 30 -8.05 14.37 -5.84
CA LEU A 30 -6.93 15.31 -5.87
C LEU A 30 -6.94 16.25 -7.10
N GLU A 31 -7.82 16.05 -8.08
CA GLU A 31 -8.02 17.01 -9.18
C GLU A 31 -8.55 18.35 -8.69
N LYS A 32 -9.19 18.39 -7.51
CA LYS A 32 -9.68 19.63 -6.89
C LYS A 32 -8.63 20.22 -5.96
N ASP A 33 -8.52 21.54 -5.91
CA ASP A 33 -7.57 22.25 -5.04
C ASP A 33 -7.91 22.19 -3.54
N THR A 34 -9.16 21.86 -3.20
CA THR A 34 -9.61 21.72 -1.82
C THR A 34 -8.77 20.68 -1.08
N ALA A 35 -8.27 21.04 0.10
CA ALA A 35 -7.50 20.14 0.95
C ALA A 35 -8.33 18.92 1.38
N LEU A 36 -7.72 17.75 1.35
CA LEU A 36 -8.33 16.49 1.79
C LEU A 36 -7.85 16.10 3.18
N THR A 37 -8.74 15.47 3.94
CA THR A 37 -8.38 14.66 5.11
C THR A 37 -8.79 13.22 4.82
N VAL A 38 -7.80 12.34 4.75
CA VAL A 38 -8.02 10.91 4.53
C VAL A 38 -7.91 10.19 5.85
N LEU A 39 -8.85 9.30 6.13
CA LEU A 39 -8.86 8.43 7.29
C LEU A 39 -8.68 6.98 6.83
N ASP A 40 -7.67 6.30 7.38
CA ASP A 40 -7.44 4.87 7.19
C ASP A 40 -7.76 4.16 8.51
N THR A 41 -8.94 3.55 8.57
CA THR A 41 -9.48 2.94 9.79
C THR A 41 -8.83 1.60 10.14
N HIS A 42 -8.04 1.03 9.25
CA HIS A 42 -7.35 -0.27 9.41
C HIS A 42 -5.96 -0.21 8.79
N ALA A 43 -5.10 0.64 9.36
CA ALA A 43 -3.81 1.00 8.75
C ALA A 43 -2.81 -0.15 8.69
N GLY A 44 -2.90 -1.13 9.60
CA GLY A 44 -1.93 -2.21 9.71
C GLY A 44 -0.51 -1.68 9.98
N VAL A 45 0.50 -2.42 9.58
CA VAL A 45 1.91 -1.99 9.75
C VAL A 45 2.40 -0.99 8.68
N GLY A 46 1.60 -0.74 7.65
CA GLY A 46 1.90 0.20 6.58
C GLY A 46 2.87 -0.30 5.51
N LEU A 47 3.94 -0.99 5.87
CA LEU A 47 4.91 -1.62 4.94
C LEU A 47 5.09 -3.10 5.27
N TYR A 48 5.09 -3.93 4.25
CA TYR A 48 5.17 -5.39 4.37
C TYR A 48 6.39 -5.93 3.61
N ARG A 49 7.08 -6.90 4.20
CA ARG A 49 8.18 -7.63 3.55
C ARG A 49 7.64 -8.87 2.85
N LEU A 50 7.70 -8.90 1.51
CA LEU A 50 7.26 -10.08 0.72
C LEU A 50 8.31 -11.21 0.71
N ASP A 51 9.54 -10.93 1.13
CA ASP A 51 10.59 -11.92 1.35
C ASP A 51 10.67 -12.40 2.82
N GLY A 52 9.75 -11.95 3.68
CA GLY A 52 9.65 -12.35 5.08
C GLY A 52 8.89 -13.67 5.28
N ASP A 53 8.98 -14.22 6.50
CA ASP A 53 8.42 -15.54 6.83
C ASP A 53 6.89 -15.62 6.65
N TYR A 54 6.17 -14.58 7.00
CA TYR A 54 4.71 -14.53 6.85
C TYR A 54 4.27 -14.64 5.39
N ALA A 55 4.89 -13.85 4.51
CA ALA A 55 4.59 -13.86 3.08
C ALA A 55 5.02 -15.18 2.41
N ARG A 56 6.16 -15.74 2.82
CA ARG A 56 6.62 -17.06 2.34
C ARG A 56 5.69 -18.19 2.75
N THR A 57 5.13 -18.13 3.96
CA THR A 57 4.22 -19.16 4.49
C THR A 57 2.89 -19.17 3.74
N SER A 58 2.32 -18.01 3.41
CA SER A 58 1.05 -17.93 2.69
C SER A 58 1.20 -18.11 1.17
N GLY A 59 2.28 -17.54 0.59
CA GLY A 59 2.51 -17.53 -0.84
C GLY A 59 1.53 -16.67 -1.66
N GLU A 60 0.57 -16.00 -1.01
CA GLU A 60 -0.54 -15.29 -1.68
C GLU A 60 -0.10 -14.13 -2.57
N ALA A 61 1.02 -13.47 -2.24
CA ALA A 61 1.61 -12.43 -3.10
C ALA A 61 1.99 -12.96 -4.48
N GLY A 62 2.28 -14.27 -4.60
CA GLY A 62 2.61 -14.94 -5.86
C GLY A 62 1.47 -14.85 -6.87
N ASP A 63 0.22 -15.02 -6.42
CA ASP A 63 -0.99 -14.91 -7.25
C ASP A 63 -1.52 -13.47 -7.36
N GLY A 64 -0.95 -12.55 -6.63
CA GLY A 64 -1.27 -11.13 -6.64
C GLY A 64 -0.22 -10.27 -7.34
N ILE A 65 0.40 -9.38 -6.57
CA ILE A 65 1.32 -8.35 -7.08
C ILE A 65 2.54 -8.94 -7.80
N LEU A 66 3.12 -10.06 -7.32
CA LEU A 66 4.29 -10.63 -7.97
C LEU A 66 3.98 -11.10 -9.39
N ARG A 67 2.83 -11.73 -9.59
CA ARG A 67 2.35 -12.12 -10.92
C ARG A 67 2.14 -10.92 -11.85
N MET A 68 1.63 -9.80 -11.32
CA MET A 68 1.46 -8.55 -12.06
C MET A 68 2.80 -7.93 -12.46
N THR A 69 3.76 -7.91 -11.53
CA THR A 69 5.07 -7.30 -11.81
C THR A 69 5.92 -8.10 -12.82
N MET A 70 5.72 -9.40 -12.92
CA MET A 70 6.35 -10.23 -13.95
C MET A 70 5.77 -9.98 -15.36
N ARG A 71 4.53 -9.49 -15.46
CA ARG A 71 3.80 -9.26 -16.71
C ARG A 71 3.78 -7.80 -17.17
N ALA A 72 4.18 -6.87 -16.32
CA ALA A 72 4.10 -5.45 -16.63
C ALA A 72 4.99 -5.08 -17.84
N PRO A 73 4.56 -4.11 -18.68
CA PRO A 73 5.33 -3.60 -19.78
C PRO A 73 6.73 -3.15 -19.33
N GLY A 74 7.75 -3.47 -20.12
CA GLY A 74 9.14 -3.19 -19.77
C GLY A 74 9.85 -4.29 -18.98
N THR A 75 9.17 -5.37 -18.61
CA THR A 75 9.80 -6.58 -18.08
C THR A 75 10.32 -7.44 -19.24
N ALA A 76 11.52 -8.00 -19.12
CA ALA A 76 12.08 -8.86 -20.17
C ALA A 76 11.11 -10.00 -20.51
N GLY A 77 10.68 -10.08 -21.79
CA GLY A 77 9.73 -11.08 -22.28
C GLY A 77 8.25 -10.66 -22.30
N ALA A 78 7.87 -9.46 -21.81
CA ALA A 78 6.51 -8.96 -21.94
C ALA A 78 6.21 -8.57 -23.40
N LYS A 79 5.08 -9.08 -23.94
CA LYS A 79 4.59 -8.67 -25.26
C LYS A 79 3.80 -7.37 -25.14
N VAL A 80 3.77 -6.54 -26.19
CA VAL A 80 2.99 -5.29 -26.23
C VAL A 80 1.49 -5.53 -25.98
N ALA A 81 0.98 -6.73 -26.26
CA ALA A 81 -0.39 -7.13 -25.99
C ALA A 81 -0.72 -7.31 -24.49
N ASP A 82 0.29 -7.31 -23.60
CA ASP A 82 0.14 -7.52 -22.16
C ASP A 82 0.05 -6.20 -21.37
N ALA A 83 -0.25 -5.07 -22.02
CA ALA A 83 -0.43 -3.79 -21.36
C ALA A 83 -1.64 -3.84 -20.41
N PHE A 84 -1.41 -3.46 -19.16
CA PHE A 84 -2.51 -3.33 -18.19
C PHE A 84 -3.41 -2.14 -18.53
N ALA A 85 -4.67 -2.22 -18.09
CA ALA A 85 -5.53 -1.04 -18.04
C ALA A 85 -4.83 0.07 -17.21
N PRO A 86 -5.01 1.36 -17.59
CA PRO A 86 -4.25 2.46 -16.97
C PRO A 86 -4.28 2.52 -15.44
N ALA A 87 -5.42 2.17 -14.82
CA ALA A 87 -5.55 2.15 -13.36
C ALA A 87 -4.67 1.06 -12.72
N LEU A 88 -4.65 -0.13 -13.32
CA LEU A 88 -3.83 -1.24 -12.84
C LEU A 88 -2.33 -0.97 -13.06
N GLN A 89 -1.98 -0.34 -14.18
CA GLN A 89 -0.59 0.07 -14.44
C GLN A 89 -0.10 1.05 -13.36
N ARG A 90 -0.91 2.07 -13.01
CA ARG A 90 -0.57 3.02 -11.94
C ARG A 90 -0.35 2.33 -10.58
N TYR A 91 -1.15 1.31 -10.26
CA TYR A 91 -0.95 0.52 -9.06
C TYR A 91 0.38 -0.24 -9.10
N VAL A 92 0.68 -0.93 -10.20
CA VAL A 92 1.96 -1.67 -10.35
C VAL A 92 3.15 -0.72 -10.23
N ASP A 93 3.09 0.45 -10.87
CA ASP A 93 4.15 1.46 -10.81
C ASP A 93 4.29 2.04 -9.38
N MET A 94 3.18 2.23 -8.69
CA MET A 94 3.18 2.63 -7.27
C MET A 94 3.94 1.62 -6.42
N VAL A 95 3.62 0.33 -6.50
CA VAL A 95 4.32 -0.72 -5.74
C VAL A 95 5.80 -0.78 -6.11
N ARG A 96 6.13 -0.70 -7.39
CA ARG A 96 7.52 -0.67 -7.86
C ARG A 96 8.32 0.50 -7.29
N SER A 97 7.69 1.66 -7.11
CA SER A 97 8.36 2.86 -6.57
C SER A 97 8.89 2.70 -5.14
N PHE A 98 8.46 1.66 -4.41
CA PHE A 98 8.98 1.31 -3.08
C PHE A 98 10.12 0.30 -3.12
N ASN A 99 10.54 -0.12 -4.31
CA ASN A 99 11.55 -1.16 -4.49
C ASN A 99 12.68 -0.65 -5.37
N THR A 100 13.90 -1.12 -5.08
CA THR A 100 15.08 -0.91 -5.92
C THR A 100 15.36 -2.15 -6.74
N GLY A 101 15.57 -1.99 -8.05
CA GLY A 101 15.81 -3.11 -8.97
C GLY A 101 14.52 -3.78 -9.46
N SER A 102 14.65 -5.00 -10.00
CA SER A 102 13.55 -5.70 -10.70
C SER A 102 12.65 -6.54 -9.78
N SER A 103 13.11 -6.87 -8.56
CA SER A 103 12.34 -7.70 -7.63
C SER A 103 11.53 -6.88 -6.64
N ILE A 104 10.29 -7.31 -6.39
CA ILE A 104 9.42 -6.71 -5.39
C ILE A 104 9.64 -7.41 -4.04
N LYS A 105 10.25 -6.71 -3.10
CA LYS A 105 10.52 -7.18 -1.73
C LYS A 105 9.70 -6.45 -0.69
N VAL A 106 9.35 -5.19 -0.98
CA VAL A 106 8.55 -4.33 -0.09
C VAL A 106 7.21 -4.07 -0.76
N TYR A 107 6.15 -4.28 0.00
CA TYR A 107 4.79 -4.00 -0.44
C TYR A 107 4.20 -2.86 0.41
N PRO A 108 3.78 -1.74 -0.22
CA PRO A 108 3.12 -0.66 0.50
C PRO A 108 1.68 -1.03 0.81
N GLY A 109 1.27 -0.91 2.06
CA GLY A 109 -0.13 -0.87 2.46
C GLY A 109 -0.77 0.48 2.14
N SER A 110 -2.08 0.58 2.42
CA SER A 110 -2.84 1.81 2.21
C SER A 110 -2.18 3.06 2.78
N PRO A 111 -1.61 3.08 4.02
CA PRO A 111 -0.99 4.28 4.58
C PRO A 111 0.08 4.89 3.69
N PHE A 112 0.95 4.05 3.14
CA PHE A 112 2.08 4.50 2.32
C PHE A 112 1.67 4.86 0.89
N ILE A 113 0.67 4.18 0.34
CA ILE A 113 0.06 4.51 -0.95
C ILE A 113 -0.61 5.88 -0.85
N ILE A 114 -1.43 6.10 0.20
CA ILE A 114 -2.12 7.36 0.43
C ILE A 114 -1.11 8.50 0.60
N GLN A 115 -0.15 8.33 1.51
CA GLN A 115 0.85 9.35 1.79
C GLN A 115 1.64 9.76 0.53
N ARG A 116 1.96 8.80 -0.34
CA ARG A 116 2.70 9.07 -1.58
C ARG A 116 1.91 9.93 -2.57
N LEU A 117 0.58 9.91 -2.50
CA LEU A 117 -0.31 10.67 -3.38
C LEU A 117 -0.69 12.03 -2.82
N LEU A 118 -0.69 12.20 -1.49
CA LEU A 118 -1.14 13.41 -0.83
C LEU A 118 -0.24 14.61 -1.12
N ARG A 119 -0.87 15.77 -1.26
CA ARG A 119 -0.24 17.08 -1.42
C ARG A 119 0.11 17.68 -0.04
N PRO A 120 0.96 18.70 0.05
CA PRO A 120 1.37 19.30 1.34
C PRO A 120 0.22 19.80 2.21
N GLN A 121 -0.89 20.27 1.60
CA GLN A 121 -2.07 20.76 2.32
C GLN A 121 -2.98 19.64 2.85
N ASP A 122 -2.84 18.41 2.32
CA ASP A 122 -3.69 17.29 2.69
C ASP A 122 -3.23 16.65 4.01
N LYS A 123 -4.14 15.93 4.67
CA LYS A 123 -3.92 15.25 5.96
C LYS A 123 -4.25 13.77 5.87
N LEU A 124 -3.52 12.96 6.65
CA LEU A 124 -3.76 11.53 6.80
C LEU A 124 -3.86 11.18 8.29
N LYS A 125 -4.94 10.50 8.67
CA LYS A 125 -5.10 9.90 9.99
C LYS A 125 -5.13 8.38 9.83
N LEU A 126 -4.27 7.70 10.56
CA LEU A 126 -4.08 6.26 10.54
C LEU A 126 -4.52 5.68 11.87
N PHE A 127 -5.47 4.76 11.83
CA PHE A 127 -6.00 4.08 13.02
C PHE A 127 -5.54 2.63 13.02
N GLU A 128 -4.96 2.19 14.14
CA GLU A 128 -4.55 0.80 14.34
C GLU A 128 -4.68 0.43 15.83
N LEU A 129 -5.46 -0.61 16.11
CA LEU A 129 -5.73 -1.06 17.46
C LEU A 129 -4.71 -2.09 17.98
N HIS A 130 -4.14 -2.90 17.08
CA HIS A 130 -3.25 -3.97 17.51
C HIS A 130 -1.89 -3.40 17.95
N PRO A 131 -1.47 -3.57 19.23
CA PRO A 131 -0.31 -2.85 19.76
C PRO A 131 1.00 -3.11 19.00
N VAL A 132 1.21 -4.33 18.51
CA VAL A 132 2.43 -4.69 17.75
C VAL A 132 2.42 -4.01 16.39
N ASP A 133 1.28 -4.02 15.70
CA ASP A 133 1.14 -3.43 14.38
C ASP A 133 1.17 -1.89 14.47
N LEU A 134 0.57 -1.31 15.50
CA LEU A 134 0.66 0.12 15.82
C LEU A 134 2.11 0.59 16.00
N ASN A 135 2.90 -0.15 16.80
CA ASN A 135 4.31 0.18 17.02
C ASN A 135 5.12 0.10 15.71
N ALA A 136 4.87 -0.92 14.91
CA ALA A 136 5.51 -1.08 13.61
C ALA A 136 5.09 0.05 12.65
N LEU A 137 3.80 0.39 12.61
CA LEU A 137 3.27 1.51 11.81
C LEU A 137 3.92 2.84 12.20
N ALA A 138 3.97 3.15 13.50
CA ALA A 138 4.58 4.37 14.01
C ALA A 138 6.07 4.45 13.62
N GLY A 139 6.82 3.35 13.75
CA GLY A 139 8.21 3.26 13.33
C GLY A 139 8.39 3.47 11.83
N ASN A 140 7.53 2.89 11.00
CA ASN A 140 7.56 3.05 9.56
C ASN A 140 7.21 4.49 9.14
N VAL A 141 6.16 5.06 9.73
CA VAL A 141 5.71 6.45 9.44
C VAL A 141 6.77 7.48 9.86
N ALA A 142 7.48 7.27 10.96
CA ALA A 142 8.55 8.15 11.40
C ALA A 142 9.67 8.32 10.34
N GLN A 143 9.89 7.32 9.49
CA GLN A 143 10.88 7.36 8.41
C GLN A 143 10.45 8.25 7.23
N LEU A 144 9.14 8.54 7.09
CA LEU A 144 8.61 9.34 5.98
C LEU A 144 8.96 10.83 6.07
N LYS A 145 9.39 11.32 7.24
CA LYS A 145 9.59 12.75 7.51
C LYS A 145 8.36 13.62 7.16
N ALA A 146 7.18 13.02 7.23
CA ALA A 146 5.91 13.64 6.83
C ALA A 146 5.42 14.72 7.83
N GLY A 147 6.09 14.88 8.97
CA GLY A 147 5.79 15.90 9.96
C GLY A 147 4.34 15.80 10.47
N ARG A 148 3.62 16.93 10.44
CA ARG A 148 2.22 17.01 10.89
C ARG A 148 1.20 16.54 9.85
N GLN A 149 1.64 16.07 8.69
CA GLN A 149 0.73 15.60 7.64
C GLN A 149 0.09 14.26 8.00
N VAL A 150 0.85 13.38 8.69
CA VAL A 150 0.40 12.04 9.05
C VAL A 150 0.29 11.93 10.57
N ALA A 151 -0.88 11.52 11.06
CA ALA A 151 -1.13 11.21 12.46
C ALA A 151 -1.43 9.71 12.61
N VAL A 152 -0.75 9.05 13.57
CA VAL A 152 -1.01 7.65 13.95
C VAL A 152 -1.76 7.65 15.28
N LEU A 153 -2.89 6.96 15.32
CA LEU A 153 -3.83 6.93 16.43
C LEU A 153 -4.04 5.49 16.91
N ALA A 154 -4.00 5.30 18.22
CA ALA A 154 -4.25 4.01 18.88
C ALA A 154 -5.73 3.87 19.28
N ASP A 155 -6.62 4.18 18.33
CA ASP A 155 -8.06 4.24 18.57
C ASP A 155 -8.81 3.36 17.54
N ASP A 156 -10.08 3.06 17.83
CA ASP A 156 -10.97 2.48 16.86
C ASP A 156 -11.31 3.51 15.78
N GLY A 157 -11.00 3.20 14.54
CA GLY A 157 -11.24 4.10 13.41
C GLY A 157 -12.74 4.26 13.05
N PHE A 158 -13.64 3.55 13.75
CA PHE A 158 -15.10 3.66 13.59
C PHE A 158 -15.78 4.46 14.69
N GLU A 159 -15.09 4.81 15.75
CA GLU A 159 -15.57 5.68 16.85
C GLU A 159 -14.97 7.09 16.73
#